data_ee968c2b2d6aa932b070c7ecdf1a91b2
#
_entry.id   ee968c2b2d6aa932b070c7ecdf1a91b2
#
_cell.length_a   1.000
_cell.length_b   1.000
_cell.length_c   1.000
_cell.angle_alpha   90.00
_cell.angle_beta   90.00
_cell.angle_gamma   90.00
#
_symmetry.space_group_name_H-M   'P 1'
#
loop_
_entity.id
_entity.type
_entity.pdbx_description
1 polymer ?
#
loop_
_entity_poly.entity_id
_entity_poly.type
_entity_poly.pdbx_seq_one_letter_code
_entity_poly.pdbx_strand_id
1 'polypeptide(L)'
;EKAKMIGARTGFADVFYPNRFVWENKKPDGNLDEALQQLVMYSYSLNNPPLLVVCDRKRIHVHTRFTGHPSGQFLFTLEDMLNPTARALLRRVWMDVEHFRPRETCRGITERAAQTFAIIAEGMRKRGCVAEEVAHFLNQCVFCFFAESIGILPGNIFVNLLSNRHIDSKKLRIALQNLFTTMHDGGMYGRDDIPWFNGGLFRVVKVPELTILEMTELRKAAVMNWSAID
;
A
#
# COMPACT_ATOMS: atom_id res chain seq x y z
N GLU A 1 -18.83 25.80 -4.31
CA GLU A 1 -17.80 26.53 -5.08
C GLU A 1 -17.54 25.79 -6.41
N LYS A 2 -17.42 26.53 -7.54
CA LYS A 2 -17.21 25.91 -8.85
C LYS A 2 -15.77 25.42 -8.95
N ALA A 3 -15.55 24.12 -8.92
CA ALA A 3 -14.25 23.54 -9.20
C ALA A 3 -13.97 23.59 -10.70
N LYS A 4 -12.93 24.31 -11.13
CA LYS A 4 -12.50 24.37 -12.51
C LYS A 4 -11.53 23.22 -12.77
N MET A 5 -11.93 22.24 -13.57
CA MET A 5 -11.03 21.17 -13.99
C MET A 5 -9.93 21.71 -14.92
N ILE A 6 -8.71 21.22 -14.75
CA ILE A 6 -7.64 21.34 -15.75
C ILE A 6 -8.00 20.39 -16.90
N GLY A 7 -8.63 20.91 -17.94
CA GLY A 7 -9.11 20.17 -19.11
C GLY A 7 -10.63 20.22 -19.26
N ALA A 8 -11.09 20.94 -20.22
CA ALA A 8 -12.37 21.01 -20.96
C ALA A 8 -13.74 20.68 -20.30
N ARG A 9 -13.88 20.33 -19.03
CA ARG A 9 -15.20 20.18 -18.38
C ARG A 9 -15.22 20.86 -17.02
N THR A 10 -16.18 21.80 -16.83
CA THR A 10 -16.54 22.37 -15.53
C THR A 10 -17.32 21.31 -14.75
N GLY A 11 -16.79 20.87 -13.63
CA GLY A 11 -17.49 20.00 -12.69
C GLY A 11 -17.74 20.72 -11.37
N PHE A 12 -18.69 20.22 -10.59
CA PHE A 12 -19.02 20.72 -9.25
C PHE A 12 -18.94 19.58 -8.27
N ALA A 13 -18.30 19.79 -7.11
CA ALA A 13 -18.48 18.94 -5.97
C ALA A 13 -19.79 19.32 -5.26
N ASP A 14 -20.52 18.34 -4.73
CA ASP A 14 -21.78 18.59 -4.04
C ASP A 14 -21.58 19.43 -2.76
N VAL A 15 -20.50 19.13 -2.01
CA VAL A 15 -20.12 19.90 -0.83
C VAL A 15 -18.59 20.07 -0.81
N PHE A 16 -18.17 21.30 -0.56
CA PHE A 16 -16.77 21.62 -0.34
C PHE A 16 -16.61 22.48 0.92
N TYR A 17 -15.75 22.03 1.82
CA TYR A 17 -15.34 22.77 3.00
C TYR A 17 -13.83 23.02 2.94
N PRO A 18 -13.38 24.28 2.73
CA PRO A 18 -11.96 24.59 2.55
C PRO A 18 -11.05 24.01 3.64
N ASN A 19 -9.92 23.42 3.22
CA ASN A 19 -8.91 22.81 4.09
C ASN A 19 -9.42 21.62 4.94
N ARG A 20 -10.61 21.11 4.69
CA ARG A 20 -11.17 19.98 5.43
C ARG A 20 -11.56 18.83 4.52
N PHE A 21 -12.60 19.01 3.71
CA PHE A 21 -13.09 17.93 2.87
C PHE A 21 -13.77 18.43 1.59
N VAL A 22 -13.85 17.54 0.64
CA VAL A 22 -14.76 17.61 -0.50
C VAL A 22 -15.64 16.37 -0.51
N TRP A 23 -16.91 16.53 -0.86
CA TRP A 23 -17.92 15.48 -0.76
C TRP A 23 -18.73 15.38 -2.06
N GLU A 24 -18.91 14.15 -2.52
CA GLU A 24 -19.71 13.82 -3.71
C GLU A 24 -20.77 12.77 -3.35
N ASN A 25 -22.04 13.03 -3.75
CA ASN A 25 -23.13 12.08 -3.58
C ASN A 25 -23.44 11.40 -4.90
N LYS A 26 -23.75 10.13 -4.84
CA LYS A 26 -24.28 9.36 -5.96
C LYS A 26 -25.66 8.80 -5.57
N LYS A 27 -26.43 8.36 -6.59
CA LYS A 27 -27.66 7.59 -6.35
C LYS A 27 -27.35 6.31 -5.59
N PRO A 28 -28.32 5.72 -4.88
CA PRO A 28 -28.16 4.43 -4.22
C PRO A 28 -27.57 3.37 -5.18
N ASP A 29 -26.60 2.59 -4.67
CA ASP A 29 -25.84 1.59 -5.44
C ASP A 29 -25.02 2.19 -6.61
N GLY A 30 -24.73 3.49 -6.54
CA GLY A 30 -23.88 4.17 -7.50
C GLY A 30 -22.41 3.74 -7.41
N ASN A 31 -21.65 4.01 -8.48
CA ASN A 31 -20.22 3.71 -8.54
C ASN A 31 -19.44 4.73 -7.68
N LEU A 32 -19.05 4.32 -6.47
CA LEU A 32 -18.29 5.17 -5.53
C LEU A 32 -16.82 5.32 -5.94
N ASP A 33 -16.26 4.36 -6.68
CA ASP A 33 -14.87 4.45 -7.15
C ASP A 33 -14.75 5.52 -8.25
N GLU A 34 -15.72 5.59 -9.16
CA GLU A 34 -15.80 6.66 -10.16
C GLU A 34 -16.00 8.02 -9.49
N ALA A 35 -16.85 8.10 -8.47
CA ALA A 35 -17.04 9.31 -7.68
C ALA A 35 -15.74 9.76 -6.99
N LEU A 36 -14.98 8.82 -6.44
CA LEU A 36 -13.68 9.11 -5.84
C LEU A 36 -12.69 9.64 -6.88
N GLN A 37 -12.58 9.01 -8.04
CA GLN A 37 -11.72 9.49 -9.12
C GLN A 37 -12.10 10.93 -9.53
N GLN A 38 -13.38 11.22 -9.61
CA GLN A 38 -13.88 12.57 -9.88
C GLN A 38 -13.43 13.56 -8.80
N LEU A 39 -13.57 13.21 -7.50
CA LEU A 39 -13.12 14.05 -6.39
C LEU A 39 -11.60 14.25 -6.38
N VAL A 40 -10.82 13.22 -6.72
CA VAL A 40 -9.36 13.33 -6.86
C VAL A 40 -9.00 14.39 -7.90
N MET A 41 -9.68 14.41 -9.04
CA MET A 41 -9.47 15.45 -10.07
C MET A 41 -9.86 16.85 -9.58
N TYR A 42 -10.95 16.96 -8.84
CA TYR A 42 -11.39 18.26 -8.28
C TYR A 42 -10.46 18.75 -7.18
N SER A 43 -9.88 17.85 -6.38
CA SER A 43 -9.04 18.21 -5.23
C SER A 43 -7.86 19.10 -5.61
N TYR A 44 -7.27 18.91 -6.80
CA TYR A 44 -6.18 19.76 -7.30
C TYR A 44 -6.59 21.23 -7.45
N SER A 45 -7.84 21.48 -7.85
CA SER A 45 -8.38 22.85 -7.99
C SER A 45 -8.92 23.42 -6.69
N LEU A 46 -9.11 22.57 -5.67
CA LEU A 46 -9.68 22.90 -4.37
C LEU A 46 -8.62 22.96 -3.25
N ASN A 47 -7.36 23.14 -3.61
CA ASN A 47 -6.24 23.21 -2.67
C ASN A 47 -6.03 21.90 -1.86
N ASN A 48 -6.27 20.74 -2.50
CA ASN A 48 -6.03 19.41 -1.95
C ASN A 48 -6.59 19.22 -0.52
N PRO A 49 -7.92 19.26 -0.32
CA PRO A 49 -8.49 19.03 1.00
C PRO A 49 -8.11 17.61 1.47
N PRO A 50 -7.77 17.43 2.76
CA PRO A 50 -7.23 16.17 3.27
C PRO A 50 -8.22 15.01 3.32
N LEU A 51 -9.53 15.28 3.21
CA LEU A 51 -10.54 14.24 3.15
C LEU A 51 -11.35 14.34 1.85
N LEU A 52 -11.52 13.19 1.18
CA LEU A 52 -12.42 13.01 0.06
C LEU A 52 -13.56 12.07 0.52
N VAL A 53 -14.79 12.53 0.45
CA VAL A 53 -15.94 11.75 0.93
C VAL A 53 -16.85 11.43 -0.24
N VAL A 54 -17.16 10.16 -0.43
CA VAL A 54 -18.13 9.71 -1.42
C VAL A 54 -19.28 8.97 -0.74
N CYS A 55 -20.50 9.22 -1.16
CA CYS A 55 -21.70 8.69 -0.52
C CYS A 55 -22.75 8.30 -1.56
N ASP A 56 -23.44 7.16 -1.35
CA ASP A 56 -24.58 6.72 -2.15
C ASP A 56 -25.88 6.57 -1.34
N ARG A 57 -25.98 7.24 -0.18
CA ARG A 57 -27.07 7.16 0.81
C ARG A 57 -27.13 5.85 1.59
N LYS A 58 -26.49 4.77 1.15
CA LYS A 58 -26.32 3.50 1.87
C LYS A 58 -24.95 3.38 2.49
N ARG A 59 -23.93 3.88 1.80
CA ARG A 59 -22.52 3.79 2.19
C ARG A 59 -21.89 5.17 2.15
N ILE A 60 -21.01 5.43 3.09
CA ILE A 60 -20.18 6.64 3.16
C ILE A 60 -18.74 6.19 3.25
N HIS A 61 -17.93 6.55 2.27
CA HIS A 61 -16.50 6.26 2.28
C HIS A 61 -15.74 7.56 2.47
N VAL A 62 -14.93 7.63 3.51
CA VAL A 62 -14.04 8.75 3.82
C VAL A 62 -12.63 8.34 3.49
N HIS A 63 -12.04 8.94 2.46
CA HIS A 63 -10.66 8.69 2.04
C HIS A 63 -9.77 9.82 2.56
N THR A 64 -8.64 9.44 3.16
CA THR A 64 -7.66 10.41 3.67
C THR A 64 -6.56 10.66 2.64
N ARG A 65 -6.18 11.93 2.47
CA ARG A 65 -5.12 12.37 1.55
C ARG A 65 -4.29 13.49 2.16
N PHE A 66 -3.77 13.26 3.36
CA PHE A 66 -2.84 14.20 3.98
C PHE A 66 -1.49 14.17 3.26
N THR A 67 -1.00 15.33 2.85
CA THR A 67 0.30 15.46 2.17
C THR A 67 1.42 14.85 3.02
N GLY A 68 2.24 13.99 2.42
CA GLY A 68 3.34 13.30 3.09
C GLY A 68 2.92 12.18 4.05
N HIS A 69 1.67 11.76 4.01
CA HIS A 69 1.15 10.63 4.79
C HIS A 69 0.52 9.56 3.87
N PRO A 70 0.51 8.29 4.30
CA PRO A 70 -0.20 7.24 3.58
C PRO A 70 -1.69 7.57 3.44
N SER A 71 -2.28 7.18 2.32
CA SER A 71 -3.73 7.24 2.16
C SER A 71 -4.40 6.19 3.03
N GLY A 72 -5.54 6.52 3.60
CA GLY A 72 -6.38 5.65 4.41
C GLY A 72 -7.84 5.73 4.01
N GLN A 73 -8.65 4.82 4.54
CA GLN A 73 -10.06 4.73 4.21
C GLN A 73 -10.87 4.36 5.45
N PHE A 74 -12.01 5.02 5.64
CA PHE A 74 -13.02 4.71 6.65
C PHE A 74 -14.35 4.47 5.93
N LEU A 75 -14.96 3.33 6.19
CA LEU A 75 -16.19 2.89 5.55
C LEU A 75 -17.31 2.87 6.58
N PHE A 76 -18.45 3.44 6.22
CA PHE A 76 -19.65 3.44 7.02
C PHE A 76 -20.83 2.97 6.18
N THR A 77 -21.66 2.13 6.76
CA THR A 77 -22.98 1.76 6.23
C THR A 77 -24.08 2.54 6.94
N LEU A 78 -25.31 2.44 6.44
CA LEU A 78 -26.46 3.04 7.11
C LEU A 78 -26.70 2.40 8.49
N GLU A 79 -26.46 1.09 8.62
CA GLU A 79 -26.57 0.35 9.87
C GLU A 79 -25.57 0.82 10.93
N ASP A 80 -24.34 1.18 10.50
CA ASP A 80 -23.31 1.72 11.40
C ASP A 80 -23.77 3.03 12.06
N MET A 81 -24.70 3.77 11.45
CA MET A 81 -25.24 5.00 12.01
C MET A 81 -26.09 4.76 13.28
N LEU A 82 -26.46 3.53 13.58
CA LEU A 82 -27.05 3.17 14.87
C LEU A 82 -26.01 3.15 15.99
N ASN A 83 -24.73 2.98 15.66
CA ASN A 83 -23.63 2.95 16.62
C ASN A 83 -23.16 4.39 16.97
N PRO A 84 -23.18 4.78 18.26
CA PRO A 84 -22.72 6.10 18.69
C PRO A 84 -21.26 6.40 18.32
N THR A 85 -20.39 5.39 18.34
CA THR A 85 -18.96 5.54 18.01
C THR A 85 -18.79 5.85 16.52
N ALA A 86 -19.51 5.17 15.64
CA ALA A 86 -19.47 5.44 14.20
C ALA A 86 -19.97 6.86 13.88
N ARG A 87 -21.08 7.28 14.51
CA ARG A 87 -21.58 8.65 14.37
C ARG A 87 -20.58 9.70 14.88
N ALA A 88 -19.95 9.44 16.01
CA ALA A 88 -18.94 10.33 16.57
C ALA A 88 -17.74 10.45 15.63
N LEU A 89 -17.29 9.34 15.03
CA LEU A 89 -16.19 9.35 14.06
C LEU A 89 -16.60 10.11 12.78
N LEU A 90 -17.77 9.84 12.22
CA LEU A 90 -18.25 10.55 11.03
C LEU A 90 -18.40 12.07 11.29
N ARG A 91 -18.87 12.47 12.50
CA ARG A 91 -18.94 13.88 12.89
C ARG A 91 -17.59 14.59 12.82
N ARG A 92 -16.48 13.88 13.05
CA ARG A 92 -15.11 14.45 13.00
C ARG A 92 -14.73 14.91 11.60
N VAL A 93 -15.34 14.41 10.53
CA VAL A 93 -15.15 14.94 9.17
C VAL A 93 -15.39 16.46 9.13
N TRP A 94 -16.37 16.96 9.90
CA TRP A 94 -16.69 18.39 9.99
C TRP A 94 -15.91 19.11 11.10
N MET A 95 -15.69 18.44 12.21
CA MET A 95 -15.24 19.12 13.44
C MET A 95 -13.75 18.97 13.71
N ASP A 96 -13.13 17.83 13.30
CA ASP A 96 -11.77 17.45 13.70
C ASP A 96 -11.12 16.58 12.62
N VAL A 97 -10.72 17.21 11.54
CA VAL A 97 -10.10 16.54 10.38
C VAL A 97 -8.75 15.90 10.75
N GLU A 98 -8.02 16.50 11.67
CA GLU A 98 -6.71 16.02 12.10
C GLU A 98 -6.78 14.64 12.79
N HIS A 99 -7.93 14.26 13.31
CA HIS A 99 -8.16 12.91 13.83
C HIS A 99 -7.90 11.80 12.80
N PHE A 100 -8.13 12.11 11.53
CA PHE A 100 -7.95 11.16 10.41
C PHE A 100 -6.51 11.13 9.88
N ARG A 101 -5.62 12.01 10.35
CA ARG A 101 -4.23 12.03 9.92
C ARG A 101 -3.50 10.78 10.40
N PRO A 102 -2.89 10.00 9.50
CA PRO A 102 -2.04 8.88 9.91
C PRO A 102 -0.89 9.35 10.79
N ARG A 103 -0.53 8.55 11.78
CA ARG A 103 0.58 8.89 12.70
C ARG A 103 1.94 8.85 12.02
N GLU A 104 2.09 7.98 11.01
CA GLU A 104 3.32 7.82 10.27
C GLU A 104 3.31 8.63 8.99
N THR A 105 4.47 9.16 8.62
CA THR A 105 4.68 9.82 7.34
C THR A 105 5.24 8.82 6.33
N CYS A 106 5.04 9.06 5.02
CA CYS A 106 5.64 8.27 3.95
C CYS A 106 7.17 8.21 4.12
N ARG A 107 7.79 9.35 4.40
CA ARG A 107 9.23 9.43 4.69
C ARG A 107 9.64 8.54 5.88
N GLY A 108 8.90 8.55 6.98
CA GLY A 108 9.21 7.70 8.14
C GLY A 108 9.11 6.22 7.82
N ILE A 109 8.15 5.81 6.97
CA ILE A 109 8.04 4.42 6.49
C ILE A 109 9.24 4.06 5.62
N THR A 110 9.62 4.94 4.68
CA THR A 110 10.79 4.75 3.80
C THR A 110 12.08 4.62 4.60
N GLU A 111 12.31 5.50 5.59
CA GLU A 111 13.49 5.45 6.46
C GLU A 111 13.55 4.13 7.25
N ARG A 112 12.44 3.65 7.79
CA ARG A 112 12.40 2.35 8.49
C ARG A 112 12.66 1.17 7.55
N ALA A 113 12.10 1.20 6.35
CA ALA A 113 12.38 0.17 5.34
C ALA A 113 13.87 0.15 5.03
N ALA A 114 14.48 1.29 4.74
CA ALA A 114 15.90 1.41 4.46
C ALA A 114 16.78 0.90 5.62
N GLN A 115 16.44 1.25 6.87
CA GLN A 115 17.14 0.75 8.06
C GLN A 115 17.05 -0.78 8.19
N THR A 116 15.87 -1.35 7.98
CA THR A 116 15.64 -2.79 8.03
C THR A 116 16.49 -3.52 6.99
N PHE A 117 16.52 -3.03 5.75
CA PHE A 117 17.35 -3.62 4.70
C PHE A 117 18.85 -3.43 4.94
N ALA A 118 19.26 -2.30 5.53
CA ALA A 118 20.66 -2.07 5.91
C ALA A 118 21.14 -3.09 6.96
N ILE A 119 20.30 -3.41 7.97
CA ILE A 119 20.62 -4.44 8.98
C ILE A 119 20.81 -5.80 8.33
N ILE A 120 19.93 -6.19 7.39
CA ILE A 120 20.04 -7.46 6.67
C ILE A 120 21.31 -7.50 5.83
N ALA A 121 21.57 -6.45 5.06
CA ALA A 121 22.76 -6.33 4.21
C ALA A 121 24.05 -6.42 5.02
N GLU A 122 24.12 -5.71 6.14
CA GLU A 122 25.28 -5.75 7.04
C GLU A 122 25.50 -7.15 7.63
N GLY A 123 24.42 -7.81 8.10
CA GLY A 123 24.48 -9.17 8.61
C GLY A 123 25.05 -10.16 7.58
N MET A 124 24.53 -10.11 6.36
CA MET A 124 25.01 -10.96 5.25
C MET A 124 26.48 -10.69 4.91
N ARG A 125 26.87 -9.42 4.82
CA ARG A 125 28.26 -9.04 4.53
C ARG A 125 29.23 -9.49 5.61
N LYS A 126 28.87 -9.37 6.90
CA LYS A 126 29.68 -9.86 8.03
C LYS A 126 29.92 -11.38 7.96
N ARG A 127 28.99 -12.14 7.36
CA ARG A 127 29.14 -13.58 7.11
C ARG A 127 29.94 -13.93 5.84
N GLY A 128 30.44 -12.92 5.12
CA GLY A 128 31.25 -13.12 3.91
C GLY A 128 30.43 -13.30 2.63
N CYS A 129 29.13 -12.97 2.63
CA CYS A 129 28.36 -12.96 1.40
C CYS A 129 28.85 -11.85 0.46
N VAL A 130 28.88 -12.15 -0.84
CA VAL A 130 29.32 -11.20 -1.88
C VAL A 130 28.36 -10.01 -1.93
N ALA A 131 28.89 -8.79 -1.84
CA ALA A 131 28.09 -7.56 -1.73
C ALA A 131 27.10 -7.38 -2.89
N GLU A 132 27.51 -7.72 -4.10
CA GLU A 132 26.68 -7.64 -5.31
C GLU A 132 25.51 -8.65 -5.26
N GLU A 133 25.74 -9.87 -4.80
CA GLU A 133 24.70 -10.89 -4.64
C GLU A 133 23.70 -10.49 -3.54
N VAL A 134 24.18 -9.91 -2.43
CA VAL A 134 23.35 -9.38 -1.35
C VAL A 134 22.45 -8.26 -1.87
N ALA A 135 23.03 -7.27 -2.56
CA ALA A 135 22.28 -6.15 -3.13
C ALA A 135 21.21 -6.64 -4.12
N HIS A 136 21.59 -7.57 -5.00
CA HIS A 136 20.67 -8.15 -5.97
C HIS A 136 19.50 -8.88 -5.32
N PHE A 137 19.77 -9.74 -4.33
CA PHE A 137 18.73 -10.45 -3.57
C PHE A 137 17.79 -9.49 -2.83
N LEU A 138 18.35 -8.47 -2.17
CA LEU A 138 17.52 -7.48 -1.46
C LEU A 138 16.65 -6.66 -2.41
N ASN A 139 17.16 -6.31 -3.60
CA ASN A 139 16.36 -5.65 -4.63
C ASN A 139 15.22 -6.53 -5.13
N GLN A 140 15.44 -7.84 -5.26
CA GLN A 140 14.36 -8.80 -5.58
C GLN A 140 13.27 -8.80 -4.49
N CYS A 141 13.67 -8.78 -3.21
CA CYS A 141 12.73 -8.69 -2.08
C CYS A 141 11.93 -7.38 -2.09
N VAL A 142 12.59 -6.24 -2.28
CA VAL A 142 11.95 -4.92 -2.37
C VAL A 142 10.93 -4.92 -3.51
N PHE A 143 11.31 -5.42 -4.68
CA PHE A 143 10.39 -5.53 -5.82
C PHE A 143 9.16 -6.36 -5.49
N CYS A 144 9.31 -7.53 -4.82
CA CYS A 144 8.19 -8.36 -4.43
C CYS A 144 7.21 -7.64 -3.50
N PHE A 145 7.72 -6.91 -2.50
CA PHE A 145 6.87 -6.11 -1.61
C PHE A 145 6.08 -5.04 -2.38
N PHE A 146 6.73 -4.33 -3.30
CA PHE A 146 6.04 -3.36 -4.15
C PHE A 146 5.01 -4.03 -5.06
N ALA A 147 5.39 -5.09 -5.75
CA ALA A 147 4.52 -5.80 -6.69
C ALA A 147 3.25 -6.34 -6.00
N GLU A 148 3.36 -6.83 -4.77
CA GLU A 148 2.19 -7.22 -3.97
C GLU A 148 1.36 -6.01 -3.54
N SER A 149 2.00 -4.93 -3.09
CA SER A 149 1.28 -3.75 -2.59
C SER A 149 0.42 -3.06 -3.65
N ILE A 150 0.78 -3.19 -4.93
CA ILE A 150 0.04 -2.63 -6.06
C ILE A 150 -0.75 -3.70 -6.85
N GLY A 151 -0.79 -4.94 -6.34
CA GLY A 151 -1.60 -6.02 -6.90
C GLY A 151 -1.08 -6.64 -8.20
N ILE A 152 0.20 -6.41 -8.57
CA ILE A 152 0.84 -7.04 -9.72
C ILE A 152 1.26 -8.48 -9.40
N LEU A 153 1.77 -8.72 -8.18
CA LEU A 153 2.01 -10.07 -7.67
C LEU A 153 0.78 -10.50 -6.87
N PRO A 154 0.06 -11.57 -7.27
CA PRO A 154 -1.21 -11.94 -6.66
C PRO A 154 -1.05 -12.55 -5.27
N GLY A 155 -2.13 -12.59 -4.50
CA GLY A 155 -2.34 -13.46 -3.34
C GLY A 155 -1.48 -13.18 -2.10
N ASN A 156 -0.71 -12.10 -2.04
CA ASN A 156 0.28 -11.86 -0.97
C ASN A 156 1.24 -13.05 -0.79
N ILE A 157 1.65 -13.68 -1.88
CA ILE A 157 2.47 -14.91 -1.89
C ILE A 157 3.78 -14.71 -1.16
N PHE A 158 4.50 -13.62 -1.45
CA PHE A 158 5.79 -13.31 -0.86
C PHE A 158 5.66 -12.98 0.64
N VAL A 159 4.69 -12.15 1.01
CA VAL A 159 4.40 -11.81 2.41
C VAL A 159 3.96 -13.05 3.19
N ASN A 160 3.10 -13.90 2.64
CA ASN A 160 2.66 -15.14 3.27
C ASN A 160 3.83 -16.12 3.46
N LEU A 161 4.74 -16.20 2.49
CA LEU A 161 5.94 -17.03 2.58
C LEU A 161 6.84 -16.60 3.75
N LEU A 162 7.09 -15.30 3.87
CA LEU A 162 7.89 -14.74 4.98
C LEU A 162 7.20 -14.86 6.34
N SER A 163 5.89 -14.71 6.37
CA SER A 163 5.07 -14.74 7.59
C SER A 163 4.92 -16.15 8.19
N ASN A 164 5.22 -17.20 7.41
CA ASN A 164 5.18 -18.58 7.89
C ASN A 164 6.26 -18.83 8.94
N ARG A 165 5.86 -18.87 10.22
CA ARG A 165 6.78 -19.06 11.35
C ARG A 165 7.36 -20.48 11.46
N HIS A 166 6.76 -21.44 10.77
CA HIS A 166 7.17 -22.85 10.79
C HIS A 166 8.16 -23.18 9.68
N ILE A 167 8.47 -22.24 8.79
CA ILE A 167 9.45 -22.44 7.73
C ILE A 167 10.86 -22.18 8.27
N ASP A 168 11.75 -23.15 8.10
CA ASP A 168 13.16 -22.98 8.40
C ASP A 168 13.91 -22.24 7.27
N SER A 169 15.14 -21.82 7.53
CA SER A 169 15.96 -21.06 6.60
C SER A 169 16.16 -21.78 5.26
N LYS A 170 16.39 -23.10 5.29
CA LYS A 170 16.64 -23.89 4.07
C LYS A 170 15.38 -23.98 3.20
N LYS A 171 14.24 -24.25 3.82
CA LYS A 171 12.95 -24.29 3.11
C LYS A 171 12.56 -22.93 2.57
N LEU A 172 12.76 -21.86 3.35
CA LEU A 172 12.51 -20.50 2.89
C LEU A 172 13.38 -20.14 1.69
N ARG A 173 14.67 -20.48 1.72
CA ARG A 173 15.57 -20.28 0.59
C ARG A 173 15.06 -20.96 -0.68
N ILE A 174 14.68 -22.23 -0.59
CA ILE A 174 14.15 -22.99 -1.74
C ILE A 174 12.86 -22.36 -2.27
N ALA A 175 11.95 -21.99 -1.37
CA ALA A 175 10.69 -21.38 -1.74
C ALA A 175 10.87 -20.01 -2.40
N LEU A 176 11.79 -19.17 -1.91
CA LEU A 176 12.15 -17.90 -2.53
C LEU A 176 12.81 -18.11 -3.91
N GLN A 177 13.71 -19.09 -4.04
CA GLN A 177 14.30 -19.43 -5.34
C GLN A 177 13.24 -19.83 -6.35
N ASN A 178 12.30 -20.68 -5.95
CA ASN A 178 11.21 -21.12 -6.83
C ASN A 178 10.32 -19.94 -7.22
N LEU A 179 9.95 -19.06 -6.27
CA LEU A 179 9.14 -17.88 -6.56
C LEU A 179 9.85 -16.95 -7.56
N PHE A 180 11.11 -16.62 -7.31
CA PHE A 180 11.87 -15.71 -8.20
C PHE A 180 12.10 -16.32 -9.59
N THR A 181 12.31 -17.64 -9.67
CA THR A 181 12.38 -18.34 -10.97
C THR A 181 11.03 -18.29 -11.69
N THR A 182 9.92 -18.53 -10.98
CA THR A 182 8.60 -18.40 -11.57
C THR A 182 8.30 -16.97 -12.03
N MET A 183 8.76 -15.96 -11.30
CA MET A 183 8.66 -14.55 -11.72
C MET A 183 9.48 -14.25 -12.97
N HIS A 184 10.61 -14.95 -13.19
CA HIS A 184 11.39 -14.85 -14.42
C HIS A 184 10.70 -15.54 -15.61
N ASP A 185 10.17 -16.75 -15.40
CA ASP A 185 9.66 -17.59 -16.50
C ASP A 185 8.15 -17.41 -16.76
N GLY A 186 7.43 -16.90 -15.76
CA GLY A 186 5.98 -16.95 -15.69
C GLY A 186 5.47 -18.34 -15.31
N GLY A 187 4.21 -18.47 -14.92
CA GLY A 187 3.55 -19.74 -14.68
C GLY A 187 3.05 -19.94 -13.26
N MET A 188 2.79 -21.19 -12.89
CA MET A 188 2.14 -21.52 -11.63
C MET A 188 3.11 -21.56 -10.44
N TYR A 189 2.76 -20.85 -9.36
CA TYR A 189 3.37 -20.99 -8.05
C TYR A 189 2.32 -21.40 -7.03
N GLY A 190 2.32 -22.65 -6.62
CA GLY A 190 1.25 -23.21 -5.80
C GLY A 190 -0.09 -23.24 -6.55
N ARG A 191 -1.02 -22.37 -6.17
CA ARG A 191 -2.36 -22.24 -6.81
C ARG A 191 -2.51 -20.97 -7.63
N ASP A 192 -1.51 -20.09 -7.58
CA ASP A 192 -1.57 -18.78 -8.17
C ASP A 192 -0.77 -18.74 -9.48
N ASP A 193 -1.33 -18.07 -10.48
CA ASP A 193 -0.66 -17.83 -11.75
C ASP A 193 0.17 -16.55 -11.63
N ILE A 194 1.49 -16.71 -11.75
CA ILE A 194 2.45 -15.60 -11.64
C ILE A 194 2.72 -15.10 -13.06
N PRO A 195 2.45 -13.82 -13.33
CA PRO A 195 2.79 -13.25 -14.62
C PRO A 195 4.30 -13.22 -14.82
N TRP A 196 4.73 -13.29 -16.07
CA TRP A 196 6.12 -13.07 -16.42
C TRP A 196 6.53 -11.61 -16.15
N PHE A 197 7.57 -11.43 -15.33
CA PHE A 197 8.12 -10.10 -15.04
C PHE A 197 9.29 -9.80 -15.97
N ASN A 198 9.04 -8.91 -16.95
CA ASN A 198 10.04 -8.48 -17.90
C ASN A 198 11.08 -7.58 -17.22
N GLY A 199 12.27 -8.10 -17.01
CA GLY A 199 13.38 -7.31 -16.50
C GLY A 199 14.56 -8.18 -16.10
N GLY A 200 15.75 -7.58 -16.13
CA GLY A 200 16.97 -8.25 -15.70
C GLY A 200 17.00 -8.66 -14.22
N LEU A 201 16.03 -8.18 -13.40
CA LEU A 201 16.03 -8.38 -11.96
C LEU A 201 15.92 -9.86 -11.55
N PHE A 202 15.07 -10.64 -12.23
CA PHE A 202 14.89 -12.08 -11.94
C PHE A 202 15.67 -13.01 -12.88
N ARG A 203 16.48 -12.46 -13.78
CA ARG A 203 17.31 -13.26 -14.69
C ARG A 203 18.37 -14.08 -13.95
N VAL A 204 18.87 -13.57 -12.84
CA VAL A 204 19.82 -14.26 -11.97
C VAL A 204 19.15 -14.46 -10.61
N VAL A 205 18.92 -15.71 -10.25
CA VAL A 205 18.30 -16.06 -8.96
C VAL A 205 19.34 -16.69 -8.05
N LYS A 206 19.84 -15.89 -7.11
CA LYS A 206 20.78 -16.33 -6.07
C LYS A 206 20.23 -15.93 -4.71
N VAL A 207 19.57 -16.85 -4.05
CA VAL A 207 19.01 -16.62 -2.72
C VAL A 207 20.00 -17.14 -1.66
N PRO A 208 20.57 -16.25 -0.83
CA PRO A 208 21.45 -16.67 0.27
C PRO A 208 20.66 -17.43 1.35
N GLU A 209 21.34 -18.24 2.13
CA GLU A 209 20.75 -18.80 3.33
C GLU A 209 20.62 -17.70 4.39
N LEU A 210 19.40 -17.48 4.89
CA LEU A 210 19.09 -16.42 5.85
C LEU A 210 19.27 -16.92 7.28
N THR A 211 19.86 -16.10 8.13
CA THR A 211 19.85 -16.33 9.58
C THR A 211 18.46 -16.02 10.17
N ILE A 212 18.23 -16.48 11.41
CA ILE A 212 16.99 -16.18 12.15
C ILE A 212 16.79 -14.66 12.27
N LEU A 213 17.86 -13.89 12.49
CA LEU A 213 17.79 -12.44 12.59
C LEU A 213 17.37 -11.82 11.26
N GLU A 214 18.00 -12.20 10.15
CA GLU A 214 17.68 -11.70 8.81
C GLU A 214 16.24 -12.06 8.39
N MET A 215 15.78 -13.27 8.70
CA MET A 215 14.38 -13.68 8.51
C MET A 215 13.43 -12.83 9.35
N THR A 216 13.81 -12.48 10.58
CA THR A 216 13.00 -11.62 11.46
C THR A 216 12.91 -10.20 10.91
N GLU A 217 14.00 -9.64 10.40
CA GLU A 217 14.01 -8.32 9.78
C GLU A 217 13.17 -8.31 8.48
N LEU A 218 13.27 -9.34 7.63
CA LEU A 218 12.39 -9.45 6.45
C LEU A 218 10.91 -9.53 6.82
N ARG A 219 10.56 -10.23 7.93
CA ARG A 219 9.18 -10.26 8.43
C ARG A 219 8.70 -8.90 8.92
N LYS A 220 9.58 -8.09 9.52
CA LYS A 220 9.25 -6.69 9.87
C LYS A 220 8.98 -5.86 8.61
N ALA A 221 9.77 -6.04 7.56
CA ALA A 221 9.53 -5.39 6.28
C ALA A 221 8.19 -5.81 5.66
N ALA A 222 7.79 -7.08 5.80
CA ALA A 222 6.56 -7.63 5.24
C ALA A 222 5.27 -6.98 5.76
N VAL A 223 5.31 -6.36 6.95
CA VAL A 223 4.13 -5.70 7.55
C VAL A 223 4.13 -4.17 7.35
N MET A 224 5.10 -3.63 6.61
CA MET A 224 5.15 -2.20 6.29
C MET A 224 4.18 -1.86 5.17
N ASN A 225 3.74 -0.60 5.13
CA ASN A 225 2.90 -0.11 4.04
C ASN A 225 3.76 0.27 2.82
N TRP A 226 4.00 -0.69 1.94
CA TRP A 226 4.84 -0.51 0.75
C TRP A 226 4.24 0.43 -0.30
N SER A 227 2.92 0.60 -0.32
CA SER A 227 2.28 1.57 -1.21
C SER A 227 2.53 3.03 -0.80
N ALA A 228 3.06 3.25 0.40
CA ALA A 228 3.36 4.58 0.97
C ALA A 228 4.87 4.91 0.99
N ILE A 229 5.71 4.05 0.42
CA ILE A 229 7.16 4.28 0.30
C ILE A 229 7.40 5.19 -0.91
N ASP A 230 8.17 6.28 -0.70
CA ASP A 230 8.58 7.24 -1.73
C ASP A 230 9.89 6.81 -2.44
#